data_28a6a91e06991ac0c843598bdbd298f5
#
_entry.id   28a6a91e06991ac0c843598bdbd298f5
#
_cell.length_a   1.000
_cell.length_b   1.000
_cell.length_c   1.000
_cell.angle_alpha   90.00
_cell.angle_beta   90.00
_cell.angle_gamma   90.00
#
_symmetry.space_group_name_H-M   'P 1'
#
loop_
_entity.id
_entity.type
_entity.pdbx_description
1 polymer ?
#
loop_
_entity_poly.entity_id
_entity_poly.type
_entity_poly.pdbx_seq_one_letter_code
_entity_poly.pdbx_strand_id
1 'polypeptide(L)'
;SRLVGSEMCIRDRPQTVAYGLTDSPAGLAGWIIEKFHAWTNDNENKLVIPLEEVLAIISLYWYSNSIASSMRLYYENGQAGFSFDYVEQPTGCALFDKEIVLPPRVWVEKIYNVKQWDKFSGGHFAALENPTNLATSIVNFCESAQIKDLIK
;
A
#
# COMPACT_ATOMS: atom_id res chain seq x y z
N SER A 1 5.44 -17.75 -3.38
CA SER A 1 4.12 -17.35 -3.78
C SER A 1 3.00 -17.80 -2.84
N ARG A 2 3.20 -17.68 -1.53
CA ARG A 2 2.14 -17.86 -0.53
C ARG A 2 1.12 -16.71 -0.55
N LEU A 3 1.53 -15.51 -0.99
CA LEU A 3 0.68 -14.31 -1.05
C LEU A 3 -0.45 -14.43 -2.07
N VAL A 4 -0.20 -15.01 -3.24
CA VAL A 4 -1.20 -15.14 -4.31
C VAL A 4 -2.43 -15.96 -3.88
N GLY A 5 -2.24 -16.97 -3.04
CA GLY A 5 -3.35 -17.82 -2.56
C GLY A 5 -4.25 -17.09 -1.55
N SER A 6 -3.70 -16.32 -0.63
CA SER A 6 -4.49 -15.58 0.39
C SER A 6 -5.24 -14.40 -0.22
N GLU A 7 -4.63 -13.67 -1.15
CA GLU A 7 -5.29 -12.56 -1.86
C GLU A 7 -6.44 -13.05 -2.74
N MET A 8 -6.29 -14.19 -3.41
CA MET A 8 -7.40 -14.80 -4.17
C MET A 8 -8.58 -15.13 -3.26
N CYS A 9 -8.34 -15.74 -2.10
CA CYS A 9 -9.42 -16.07 -1.16
C CYS A 9 -10.15 -14.83 -0.63
N ILE A 10 -9.42 -13.75 -0.31
CA ILE A 10 -10.02 -12.49 0.16
C ILE A 10 -10.84 -11.85 -0.95
N ARG A 11 -10.31 -11.80 -2.16
CA ARG A 11 -10.97 -11.20 -3.31
C ARG A 11 -12.25 -11.95 -3.68
N ASP A 12 -12.23 -13.26 -3.65
CA ASP A 12 -13.37 -14.08 -4.10
C ASP A 12 -14.39 -14.31 -3.00
N ARG A 13 -13.95 -14.41 -1.73
CA ARG A 13 -14.81 -14.70 -0.57
C ARG A 13 -14.40 -13.92 0.68
N PRO A 14 -14.52 -12.58 0.67
CA PRO A 14 -14.05 -11.72 1.76
C PRO A 14 -14.72 -12.04 3.11
N GLN A 15 -15.97 -12.44 3.11
CA GLN A 15 -16.73 -12.75 4.33
C GLN A 15 -16.15 -13.93 5.11
N THR A 16 -15.60 -14.94 4.42
CA THR A 16 -15.04 -16.12 5.10
C THR A 16 -13.90 -15.74 6.04
N VAL A 17 -13.03 -14.83 5.59
CA VAL A 17 -11.91 -14.32 6.41
C VAL A 17 -12.43 -13.31 7.45
N ALA A 18 -13.37 -12.44 7.06
CA ALA A 18 -13.93 -11.40 7.91
C ALA A 18 -14.55 -11.95 9.21
N TYR A 19 -15.26 -13.06 9.17
CA TYR A 19 -15.85 -13.67 10.36
C TYR A 19 -14.81 -14.02 11.42
N GLY A 20 -13.73 -14.70 11.03
CA GLY A 20 -12.66 -15.07 11.96
C GLY A 20 -11.90 -13.87 12.53
N LEU A 21 -11.71 -12.83 11.71
CA LEU A 21 -11.00 -11.62 12.12
C LEU A 21 -11.86 -10.67 12.97
N THR A 22 -13.18 -10.73 12.84
CA THR A 22 -14.12 -9.97 13.69
C THR A 22 -14.31 -10.64 15.06
N ASP A 23 -14.19 -11.96 15.13
CA ASP A 23 -14.44 -12.73 16.35
C ASP A 23 -13.20 -12.88 17.24
N SER A 24 -11.99 -12.71 16.70
CA SER A 24 -10.75 -12.95 17.43
C SER A 24 -9.78 -11.76 17.31
N PRO A 25 -9.53 -11.03 18.42
CA PRO A 25 -8.51 -9.97 18.42
C PRO A 25 -7.10 -10.50 18.14
N ALA A 26 -6.78 -11.71 18.58
CA ALA A 26 -5.52 -12.37 18.28
C ALA A 26 -5.42 -12.78 16.81
N GLY A 27 -6.52 -13.24 16.21
CA GLY A 27 -6.61 -13.53 14.78
C GLY A 27 -6.41 -12.27 13.94
N LEU A 28 -7.07 -11.18 14.30
CA LEU A 28 -6.89 -9.88 13.66
C LEU A 28 -5.45 -9.37 13.77
N ALA A 29 -4.87 -9.46 14.98
CA ALA A 29 -3.48 -9.06 15.20
C ALA A 29 -2.51 -9.89 14.33
N GLY A 30 -2.65 -11.20 14.30
CA GLY A 30 -1.82 -12.06 13.47
C GLY A 30 -1.93 -11.74 11.99
N TRP A 31 -3.15 -11.48 11.50
CA TRP A 31 -3.41 -11.09 10.12
C TRP A 31 -2.71 -9.78 9.73
N ILE A 32 -2.79 -8.75 10.56
CA ILE A 32 -2.20 -7.43 10.29
C ILE A 32 -0.68 -7.47 10.45
N ILE A 33 -0.16 -8.07 11.53
CA ILE A 33 1.28 -8.15 11.80
C ILE A 33 2.01 -8.92 10.69
N GLU A 34 1.42 -10.01 10.18
CA GLU A 34 1.99 -10.74 9.05
C GLU A 34 2.26 -9.84 7.84
N LYS A 35 1.35 -8.91 7.53
CA LYS A 35 1.52 -7.99 6.39
C LYS A 35 2.64 -6.98 6.65
N PHE A 36 2.68 -6.41 7.85
CA PHE A 36 3.79 -5.53 8.23
C PHE A 36 5.14 -6.23 8.19
N HIS A 37 5.20 -7.49 8.63
CA HIS A 37 6.43 -8.27 8.56
C HIS A 37 6.82 -8.62 7.11
N ALA A 38 5.86 -9.05 6.30
CA ALA A 38 6.14 -9.56 4.95
C ALA A 38 6.41 -8.46 3.92
N TRP A 39 5.90 -7.24 4.13
CA TRP A 39 5.90 -6.18 3.11
C TRP A 39 6.73 -4.95 3.50
N THR A 40 7.43 -4.99 4.63
CA THR A 40 8.42 -3.97 5.00
C THR A 40 9.82 -4.39 4.57
N ASN A 41 10.75 -3.43 4.55
CA ASN A 41 12.16 -3.69 4.26
C ASN A 41 12.87 -4.33 5.48
N ASP A 42 12.43 -5.53 5.85
CA ASP A 42 13.03 -6.31 6.93
C ASP A 42 14.17 -7.18 6.40
N ASN A 43 15.38 -6.89 6.85
CA ASN A 43 16.58 -7.69 6.55
C ASN A 43 16.95 -8.68 7.67
N GLU A 44 16.28 -8.65 8.83
CA GLU A 44 16.71 -9.38 10.04
C GLU A 44 15.58 -10.08 10.82
N ASN A 45 14.44 -10.37 10.21
CA ASN A 45 13.22 -10.84 10.92
C ASN A 45 12.78 -9.91 12.06
N LYS A 46 12.97 -8.61 11.88
CA LYS A 46 12.68 -7.58 12.85
C LYS A 46 11.58 -6.67 12.31
N LEU A 47 10.57 -6.40 13.12
CA LEU A 47 9.54 -5.46 12.72
C LEU A 47 10.16 -4.07 12.55
N VAL A 48 10.18 -3.53 11.32
CA VAL A 48 10.79 -2.24 10.99
C VAL A 48 9.96 -1.09 11.57
N ILE A 49 8.63 -1.25 11.57
CA ILE A 49 7.69 -0.29 12.13
C ILE A 49 7.57 -0.56 13.64
N PRO A 50 7.59 0.47 14.51
CA PRO A 50 7.42 0.29 15.95
C PRO A 50 6.15 -0.51 16.27
N LEU A 51 6.26 -1.45 17.20
CA LEU A 51 5.15 -2.32 17.58
C LEU A 51 3.93 -1.51 18.08
N GLU A 52 4.16 -0.39 18.74
CA GLU A 52 3.12 0.51 19.24
C GLU A 52 2.26 1.06 18.09
N GLU A 53 2.86 1.41 16.96
CA GLU A 53 2.17 1.88 15.76
C GLU A 53 1.30 0.76 15.16
N VAL A 54 1.85 -0.44 15.07
CA VAL A 54 1.12 -1.60 14.55
C VAL A 54 -0.05 -1.95 15.47
N LEU A 55 0.16 -1.92 16.80
CA LEU A 55 -0.91 -2.15 17.77
C LEU A 55 -1.99 -1.06 17.75
N ALA A 56 -1.62 0.19 17.50
CA ALA A 56 -2.60 1.27 17.32
C ALA A 56 -3.49 1.02 16.09
N ILE A 57 -2.92 0.58 14.97
CA ILE A 57 -3.66 0.23 13.76
C ILE A 57 -4.60 -0.97 14.03
N ILE A 58 -4.11 -2.03 14.68
CA ILE A 58 -4.92 -3.19 15.05
C ILE A 58 -6.08 -2.78 15.95
N SER A 59 -5.82 -1.93 16.95
CA SER A 59 -6.83 -1.41 17.86
C SER A 59 -7.89 -0.59 17.14
N LEU A 60 -7.48 0.23 16.16
CA LEU A 60 -8.41 0.98 15.33
C LEU A 60 -9.38 0.06 14.58
N TYR A 61 -8.88 -0.99 13.92
CA TYR A 61 -9.73 -1.98 13.25
C TYR A 61 -10.65 -2.71 14.21
N TRP A 62 -10.13 -3.10 15.38
CA TRP A 62 -10.90 -3.85 16.37
C TRP A 62 -12.03 -3.03 16.96
N TYR A 63 -11.73 -1.85 17.50
CA TYR A 63 -12.74 -1.01 18.18
C TYR A 63 -13.73 -0.37 17.22
N SER A 64 -13.35 -0.10 15.97
CA SER A 64 -14.27 0.39 14.96
C SER A 64 -15.08 -0.71 14.27
N ASN A 65 -14.78 -1.98 14.54
CA ASN A 65 -15.38 -3.15 13.87
C ASN A 65 -15.33 -3.06 12.33
N SER A 66 -14.22 -2.54 11.79
CA SER A 66 -14.10 -2.20 10.37
C SER A 66 -13.39 -3.25 9.52
N ILE A 67 -12.89 -4.34 10.11
CA ILE A 67 -12.15 -5.35 9.34
C ILE A 67 -13.00 -6.01 8.24
N ALA A 68 -14.27 -6.26 8.51
CA ALA A 68 -15.17 -6.87 7.52
C ALA A 68 -15.40 -5.96 6.30
N SER A 69 -15.58 -4.65 6.51
CA SER A 69 -15.69 -3.68 5.41
C SER A 69 -14.38 -3.52 4.64
N SER A 70 -13.25 -3.56 5.33
CA SER A 70 -11.91 -3.55 4.72
C SER A 70 -11.70 -4.77 3.80
N MET A 71 -12.12 -5.97 4.22
CA MET A 71 -12.05 -7.16 3.37
C MET A 71 -12.90 -7.03 2.09
N ARG A 72 -14.04 -6.37 2.16
CA ARG A 72 -14.89 -6.15 0.98
C ARG A 72 -14.21 -5.31 -0.09
N LEU A 73 -13.30 -4.42 0.26
CA LEU A 73 -12.56 -3.60 -0.70
C LEU A 73 -11.81 -4.45 -1.72
N TYR A 74 -11.24 -5.58 -1.31
CA TYR A 74 -10.56 -6.51 -2.20
C TYR A 74 -11.51 -7.13 -3.23
N TYR A 75 -12.73 -7.48 -2.81
CA TYR A 75 -13.76 -8.00 -3.70
C TYR A 75 -14.22 -6.93 -4.70
N GLU A 76 -14.57 -5.76 -4.21
CA GLU A 76 -15.06 -4.65 -5.04
C GLU A 76 -14.02 -4.24 -6.09
N ASN A 77 -12.75 -4.10 -5.71
CA ASN A 77 -11.67 -3.81 -6.64
C ASN A 77 -11.47 -4.93 -7.67
N GLY A 78 -11.66 -6.19 -7.28
CA GLY A 78 -11.59 -7.31 -8.19
C GLY A 78 -12.71 -7.33 -9.24
N GLN A 79 -13.91 -6.81 -8.89
CA GLN A 79 -15.05 -6.71 -9.81
C GLN A 79 -14.97 -5.47 -10.72
N ALA A 80 -14.43 -4.37 -10.23
CA ALA A 80 -14.37 -3.10 -10.97
C ALA A 80 -13.52 -3.20 -12.23
N GLY A 81 -12.56 -4.14 -12.29
CA GLY A 81 -11.59 -4.23 -13.37
C GLY A 81 -10.58 -3.06 -13.35
N PHE A 82 -9.68 -3.07 -14.32
CA PHE A 82 -8.73 -1.98 -14.50
C PHE A 82 -9.08 -1.23 -15.79
N SER A 83 -9.30 0.09 -15.70
CA SER A 83 -9.24 0.97 -16.85
C SER A 83 -7.78 1.36 -17.09
N PHE A 84 -7.36 1.32 -18.35
CA PHE A 84 -6.03 1.74 -18.78
C PHE A 84 -6.08 3.03 -19.60
N ASP A 85 -7.08 3.88 -19.34
CA ASP A 85 -7.15 5.20 -19.96
C ASP A 85 -5.95 6.03 -19.52
N TYR A 86 -5.38 6.78 -20.47
CA TYR A 86 -4.20 7.59 -20.19
C TYR A 86 -4.54 8.75 -19.26
N VAL A 87 -3.74 8.90 -18.21
CA VAL A 87 -3.84 9.98 -17.23
C VAL A 87 -2.94 11.14 -17.68
N GLU A 88 -3.55 12.22 -18.16
CA GLU A 88 -2.83 13.40 -18.67
C GLU A 88 -2.16 14.22 -17.57
N GLN A 89 -2.69 14.13 -16.34
CA GLN A 89 -2.16 14.89 -15.20
C GLN A 89 -0.70 14.50 -14.94
N PRO A 90 0.17 15.49 -14.68
CA PRO A 90 1.53 15.19 -14.24
C PRO A 90 1.56 14.25 -13.06
N THR A 91 2.38 13.22 -13.18
CA THR A 91 2.46 12.14 -12.18
C THR A 91 3.89 12.00 -11.68
N GLY A 92 4.07 12.04 -10.36
CA GLY A 92 5.31 11.68 -9.68
C GLY A 92 5.26 10.23 -9.19
N CYS A 93 6.34 9.49 -9.41
CA CYS A 93 6.49 8.11 -8.95
C CYS A 93 7.63 8.04 -7.94
N ALA A 94 7.31 7.67 -6.70
CA ALA A 94 8.29 7.34 -5.66
C ALA A 94 8.29 5.81 -5.48
N LEU A 95 9.37 5.15 -5.91
CA LEU A 95 9.49 3.70 -5.89
C LEU A 95 10.37 3.27 -4.72
N PHE A 96 9.89 2.30 -3.96
CA PHE A 96 10.63 1.71 -2.85
C PHE A 96 11.07 0.29 -3.25
N ASP A 97 12.34 -0.04 -3.06
CA ASP A 97 13.00 -1.22 -3.65
C ASP A 97 12.46 -2.58 -3.17
N LYS A 98 11.71 -2.59 -2.05
CA LYS A 98 11.04 -3.77 -1.49
C LYS A 98 9.51 -3.72 -1.62
N GLU A 99 8.99 -2.85 -2.50
CA GLU A 99 7.56 -2.85 -2.82
C GLU A 99 7.13 -4.20 -3.44
N ILE A 100 5.89 -4.60 -3.19
CA ILE A 100 5.31 -5.88 -3.66
C ILE A 100 5.35 -5.98 -5.18
N VAL A 101 5.12 -4.86 -5.87
CA VAL A 101 5.14 -4.78 -7.34
C VAL A 101 5.88 -3.54 -7.80
N LEU A 102 6.95 -3.73 -8.56
CA LEU A 102 7.74 -2.66 -9.18
C LEU A 102 7.58 -2.71 -10.70
N PRO A 103 6.63 -1.97 -11.28
CA PRO A 103 6.43 -1.97 -12.71
C PRO A 103 7.59 -1.29 -13.44
N PRO A 104 8.00 -1.77 -14.62
CA PRO A 104 8.95 -1.07 -15.47
C PRO A 104 8.42 0.32 -15.85
N ARG A 105 9.30 1.33 -15.81
CA ARG A 105 8.95 2.72 -16.13
C ARG A 105 8.20 2.85 -17.47
N VAL A 106 8.66 2.13 -18.49
CA VAL A 106 8.04 2.15 -19.83
C VAL A 106 6.58 1.65 -19.85
N TRP A 107 6.15 0.86 -18.86
CA TRP A 107 4.75 0.45 -18.73
C TRP A 107 3.93 1.53 -18.05
N VAL A 108 4.50 2.17 -17.03
CA VAL A 108 3.84 3.25 -16.29
C VAL A 108 3.63 4.47 -17.20
N GLU A 109 4.61 4.82 -18.02
CA GLU A 109 4.54 5.92 -19.00
C GLU A 109 3.49 5.72 -20.12
N LYS A 110 3.02 4.48 -20.34
CA LYS A 110 1.89 4.23 -21.25
C LYS A 110 0.54 4.63 -20.69
N ILE A 111 0.45 4.75 -19.37
CA ILE A 111 -0.81 5.01 -18.65
C ILE A 111 -0.78 6.39 -18.00
N TYR A 112 0.40 6.85 -17.55
CA TYR A 112 0.56 8.08 -16.78
C TYR A 112 1.54 9.06 -17.44
N ASN A 113 1.26 10.35 -17.32
CA ASN A 113 2.16 11.44 -17.71
C ASN A 113 3.28 11.62 -16.68
N VAL A 114 4.25 10.71 -16.66
CA VAL A 114 5.31 10.64 -15.65
C VAL A 114 6.28 11.82 -15.79
N LYS A 115 6.38 12.64 -14.75
CA LYS A 115 7.29 13.81 -14.66
C LYS A 115 8.41 13.63 -13.64
N GLN A 116 8.21 12.76 -12.66
CA GLN A 116 9.22 12.43 -11.64
C GLN A 116 9.28 10.91 -11.45
N TRP A 117 10.50 10.41 -11.23
CA TRP A 117 10.73 8.97 -11.05
C TRP A 117 11.85 8.77 -10.04
N ASP A 118 11.51 8.72 -8.78
CA ASP A 118 12.45 8.58 -7.68
C ASP A 118 12.54 7.12 -7.21
N LYS A 119 13.71 6.74 -6.72
CA LYS A 119 13.96 5.41 -6.15
C LYS A 119 14.54 5.54 -4.76
N PHE A 120 13.97 4.80 -3.83
CA PHE A 120 14.34 4.81 -2.42
C PHE A 120 14.47 3.38 -1.88
N SER A 121 15.15 3.23 -0.76
CA SER A 121 15.09 2.03 0.05
C SER A 121 13.85 2.06 0.93
N GLY A 122 13.13 0.93 1.02
CA GLY A 122 11.92 0.77 1.81
C GLY A 122 10.98 -0.25 1.19
N GLY A 123 9.90 -0.56 1.89
CA GLY A 123 8.87 -1.52 1.47
C GLY A 123 7.53 -0.87 1.14
N HIS A 124 6.49 -1.68 1.26
CA HIS A 124 5.12 -1.32 0.93
C HIS A 124 4.55 -0.18 1.79
N PHE A 125 4.95 -0.11 3.04
CA PHE A 125 4.46 0.90 3.98
C PHE A 125 5.39 2.13 4.04
N ALA A 126 5.77 2.64 2.88
CA ALA A 126 6.77 3.69 2.69
C ALA A 126 6.59 4.91 3.62
N ALA A 127 5.35 5.33 3.88
CA ALA A 127 5.05 6.45 4.76
C ALA A 127 5.44 6.19 6.24
N LEU A 128 5.41 4.92 6.67
CA LEU A 128 5.81 4.51 8.01
C LEU A 128 7.29 4.12 8.08
N GLU A 129 7.82 3.53 7.01
CA GLU A 129 9.20 3.05 6.97
C GLU A 129 10.20 4.15 6.66
N ASN A 130 9.87 5.04 5.73
CA ASN A 130 10.77 6.08 5.22
C ASN A 130 10.03 7.40 4.94
N PRO A 131 9.39 8.00 5.96
CA PRO A 131 8.57 9.21 5.79
C PRO A 131 9.35 10.39 5.23
N THR A 132 10.62 10.53 5.59
CA THR A 132 11.47 11.64 5.15
C THR A 132 11.69 11.62 3.63
N ASN A 133 12.05 10.48 3.07
CA ASN A 133 12.27 10.37 1.64
C ASN A 133 10.96 10.50 0.85
N LEU A 134 9.88 9.92 1.34
CA LEU A 134 8.56 10.08 0.72
C LEU A 134 8.12 11.55 0.73
N ALA A 135 8.23 12.23 1.87
CA ALA A 135 7.89 13.65 1.99
C ALA A 135 8.76 14.53 1.06
N THR A 136 10.07 14.26 1.01
CA THR A 136 10.99 14.97 0.13
C THR A 136 10.60 14.78 -1.35
N SER A 137 10.27 13.57 -1.76
CA SER A 137 9.81 13.30 -3.13
C SER A 137 8.52 14.06 -3.47
N ILE A 138 7.56 14.09 -2.55
CA ILE A 138 6.30 14.85 -2.73
C ILE A 138 6.57 16.35 -2.85
N VAL A 139 7.40 16.90 -1.96
CA VAL A 139 7.74 18.34 -1.99
C VAL A 139 8.44 18.69 -3.30
N ASN A 140 9.46 17.92 -3.71
CA ASN A 140 10.18 18.14 -4.95
C ASN A 140 9.25 18.09 -6.17
N PHE A 141 8.30 17.16 -6.19
CA PHE A 141 7.29 17.09 -7.24
C PHE A 141 6.42 18.33 -7.27
N CYS A 142 5.85 18.75 -6.13
CA CYS A 142 5.00 19.95 -6.04
C CYS A 142 5.76 21.24 -6.37
N GLU A 143 7.06 21.29 -6.07
CA GLU A 143 7.91 22.46 -6.35
C GLU A 143 8.48 22.48 -7.76
N SER A 144 8.34 21.43 -8.54
CA SER A 144 8.80 21.38 -9.91
C SER A 144 8.11 22.47 -10.75
N ALA A 145 8.82 23.06 -11.71
CA ALA A 145 8.27 24.11 -12.57
C ALA A 145 7.00 23.68 -13.30
N GLN A 146 6.95 22.39 -13.68
CA GLN A 146 5.83 21.79 -14.42
C GLN A 146 4.53 21.72 -13.60
N ILE A 147 4.65 21.65 -12.26
CA ILE A 147 3.48 21.60 -11.37
C ILE A 147 3.10 23.00 -10.90
N LYS A 148 4.08 23.86 -10.60
CA LYS A 148 3.82 25.27 -10.20
C LYS A 148 2.98 26.04 -11.21
N ASP A 149 3.14 25.77 -12.50
CA ASP A 149 2.37 26.42 -13.56
C ASP A 149 0.92 25.92 -13.66
N LEU A 150 0.61 24.75 -13.08
CA LEU A 150 -0.75 24.18 -13.05
C LEU A 150 -1.57 24.63 -11.83
N ILE A 151 -0.91 25.14 -10.78
CA ILE A 151 -1.55 25.53 -9.51
C ILE A 151 -1.87 27.05 -9.50
N LYS A 152 -1.38 27.81 -10.48
CA LYS A 152 -1.70 29.23 -10.70
C LYS A 152 -3.03 29.38 -11.45
#